data_6feb8d761bc918afff5d4dfadeddf603
#
_entry.id   6feb8d761bc918afff5d4dfadeddf603
#
_cell.length_a   1.000
_cell.length_b   1.000
_cell.length_c   1.000
_cell.angle_alpha   90.00
_cell.angle_beta   90.00
_cell.angle_gamma   90.00
#
_symmetry.space_group_name_H-M   'P 1'
#
loop_
_entity.id
_entity.type
_entity.pdbx_description
1 polymer ?
#
loop_
_entity_poly.entity_id
_entity_poly.type
_entity_poly.pdbx_seq_one_letter_code
_entity_poly.pdbx_strand_id
1 'polypeptide(L)'
;MTAIDRFLRYVTYDTQSDEHSDAIPSTAKQKVLGAALAEELAQMGLHNAHMDEYGYVYAWLPATAGCEGIPCVGLIAHMDTSPDAPGAGVKPRVVRYEGGDLVLNEEKGIVMRAAEFESLAKYKGQELIVTDGTTLLGADDKAGVAEIMSAVEYLLQHPELPHGRIAVGFTPDEEVGQGADHFDVEGFGAAVAYTVDGGELGELEYENFNAANAGVYFHGVNIHPGSAKNKMKNAILIALEFAGMLPPAETPAHTEGYEGFYHLHDMKGSETEAELHYILRDHDRARFEARKEYLGRAADYLNAKYGAGTVELVLRDSYYNMREQIEPHMYLILRARAAMEAAGVTPVEVPIRGGHRRGGWAIRHRRRGHGADRPLPGNSPPLIPPGQDPAYGHRRPGTERGGERSGGGAPPAGGAGVRRGGGAGDPPGRREGRGEVRCALPRRVHRRGHPADIEGHARHPFGGDAPSGLTQERKRGRMYGSDYQRNQLAG
;
A
#
# COMPACT_ATOMS: atom_id res chain seq x y z
N MET A 1 25.05 -10.21 12.68
CA MET A 1 24.88 -8.75 12.45
C MET A 1 23.46 -8.41 12.87
N THR A 2 23.19 -7.23 13.48
CA THR A 2 21.81 -6.86 13.83
C THR A 2 21.04 -6.38 12.59
N ALA A 3 19.69 -6.36 12.64
CA ALA A 3 18.87 -5.81 11.56
C ALA A 3 19.20 -4.32 11.32
N ILE A 4 19.47 -3.57 12.39
CA ILE A 4 19.88 -2.16 12.31
C ILE A 4 21.20 -2.00 11.58
N ASP A 5 22.21 -2.83 11.89
CA ASP A 5 23.53 -2.76 11.21
C ASP A 5 23.39 -3.04 9.71
N ARG A 6 22.52 -4.01 9.35
CA ARG A 6 22.21 -4.33 7.95
C ARG A 6 21.51 -3.17 7.28
N PHE A 7 20.44 -2.66 7.91
CA PHE A 7 19.69 -1.53 7.38
C PHE A 7 20.58 -0.31 7.11
N LEU A 8 21.39 0.11 8.11
CA LEU A 8 22.32 1.24 7.97
C LEU A 8 23.31 1.04 6.82
N ARG A 9 23.69 -0.21 6.53
CA ARG A 9 24.55 -0.55 5.38
C ARG A 9 23.75 -0.54 4.07
N TYR A 10 22.56 -1.15 4.04
CA TYR A 10 21.78 -1.29 2.80
C TYR A 10 21.27 0.04 2.26
N VAL A 11 20.89 0.97 3.12
CA VAL A 11 20.44 2.31 2.69
C VAL A 11 21.53 3.13 2.01
N THR A 12 22.81 2.76 2.15
CA THR A 12 23.91 3.46 1.45
C THR A 12 23.99 3.09 -0.03
N TYR A 13 23.36 2.01 -0.47
CA TYR A 13 23.29 1.65 -1.88
C TYR A 13 22.24 2.52 -2.58
N ASP A 14 22.63 3.12 -3.69
CA ASP A 14 21.67 3.79 -4.58
C ASP A 14 20.92 2.73 -5.40
N THR A 15 19.64 2.60 -5.14
CA THR A 15 18.76 1.62 -5.81
C THR A 15 17.50 2.27 -6.37
N GLN A 16 17.51 3.59 -6.56
CA GLN A 16 16.37 4.31 -7.09
C GLN A 16 15.94 3.76 -8.45
N SER A 17 14.65 3.41 -8.57
CA SER A 17 13.98 3.00 -9.79
C SER A 17 13.72 4.18 -10.74
N ASP A 18 13.27 3.92 -11.97
CA ASP A 18 12.94 4.93 -12.98
C ASP A 18 11.67 4.53 -13.74
N GLU A 19 10.57 5.25 -13.51
CA GLU A 19 9.28 5.01 -14.15
C GLU A 19 9.24 5.25 -15.66
N HIS A 20 10.27 5.90 -16.22
CA HIS A 20 10.39 6.21 -17.64
C HIS A 20 11.32 5.25 -18.39
N SER A 21 11.90 4.28 -17.71
CA SER A 21 12.83 3.31 -18.29
C SER A 21 12.09 2.07 -18.80
N ASP A 22 12.44 1.64 -20.00
CA ASP A 22 12.01 0.35 -20.56
C ASP A 22 12.98 -0.81 -20.19
N ALA A 23 14.05 -0.53 -19.46
CA ALA A 23 15.01 -1.55 -19.03
C ALA A 23 14.49 -2.36 -17.84
N ILE A 24 15.04 -3.58 -17.64
CA ILE A 24 14.73 -4.45 -16.51
C ILE A 24 16.01 -4.92 -15.83
N PRO A 25 16.21 -4.56 -14.56
CA PRO A 25 15.44 -3.59 -13.82
C PRO A 25 15.52 -2.19 -14.42
N SER A 26 14.59 -1.32 -14.08
CA SER A 26 14.49 0.04 -14.62
C SER A 26 15.79 0.84 -14.48
N THR A 27 16.61 0.50 -13.46
CA THR A 27 17.96 1.03 -13.28
C THR A 27 18.94 -0.10 -12.91
N ALA A 28 20.07 -0.15 -13.60
CA ALA A 28 21.11 -1.16 -13.36
C ALA A 28 21.75 -1.08 -11.95
N LYS A 29 21.64 0.07 -11.28
CA LYS A 29 22.20 0.30 -9.93
C LYS A 29 21.52 -0.57 -8.85
N GLN A 30 20.28 -1.00 -9.06
CA GLN A 30 19.58 -1.93 -8.18
C GLN A 30 20.31 -3.28 -8.06
N LYS A 31 20.93 -3.76 -9.17
CA LYS A 31 21.70 -5.01 -9.18
C LYS A 31 22.93 -4.97 -8.28
N VAL A 32 23.42 -3.79 -7.92
CA VAL A 32 24.59 -3.67 -7.01
C VAL A 32 24.21 -4.15 -5.61
N LEU A 33 23.06 -3.72 -5.09
CA LEU A 33 22.53 -4.23 -3.83
C LEU A 33 22.16 -5.72 -3.97
N GLY A 34 21.47 -6.10 -5.06
CA GLY A 34 21.09 -7.50 -5.30
C GLY A 34 22.28 -8.46 -5.26
N ALA A 35 23.38 -8.11 -5.91
CA ALA A 35 24.61 -8.91 -5.86
C ALA A 35 25.20 -9.01 -4.45
N ALA A 36 25.22 -7.89 -3.70
CA ALA A 36 25.69 -7.87 -2.32
C ALA A 36 24.84 -8.75 -1.38
N LEU A 37 23.51 -8.76 -1.58
CA LEU A 37 22.58 -9.60 -0.81
C LEU A 37 22.75 -11.08 -1.13
N ALA A 38 22.90 -11.43 -2.42
CA ALA A 38 23.18 -12.82 -2.82
C ALA A 38 24.49 -13.33 -2.24
N GLU A 39 25.55 -12.50 -2.26
CA GLU A 39 26.83 -12.83 -1.67
C GLU A 39 26.73 -12.99 -0.14
N GLU A 40 26.02 -12.10 0.56
CA GLU A 40 25.83 -12.20 2.02
C GLU A 40 25.08 -13.47 2.41
N LEU A 41 24.00 -13.83 1.67
CA LEU A 41 23.27 -15.07 1.87
C LEU A 41 24.16 -16.30 1.67
N ALA A 42 25.01 -16.29 0.64
CA ALA A 42 25.97 -17.36 0.41
C ALA A 42 27.01 -17.47 1.53
N GLN A 43 27.50 -16.34 2.06
CA GLN A 43 28.42 -16.28 3.21
C GLN A 43 27.77 -16.78 4.51
N MET A 44 26.47 -16.62 4.67
CA MET A 44 25.71 -17.21 5.79
C MET A 44 25.55 -18.74 5.67
N GLY A 45 25.85 -19.33 4.50
CA GLY A 45 25.74 -20.76 4.24
C GLY A 45 24.62 -21.15 3.30
N LEU A 46 23.86 -20.21 2.74
CA LEU A 46 22.87 -20.48 1.70
C LEU A 46 23.52 -20.49 0.31
N HIS A 47 24.26 -21.55 0.01
CA HIS A 47 25.03 -21.67 -1.24
C HIS A 47 24.18 -21.76 -2.51
N ASN A 48 22.86 -21.80 -2.38
CA ASN A 48 21.90 -21.68 -3.48
C ASN A 48 21.48 -20.24 -3.77
N ALA A 49 21.97 -19.27 -3.00
CA ALA A 49 21.67 -17.85 -3.21
C ALA A 49 22.24 -17.37 -4.54
N HIS A 50 21.44 -16.68 -5.33
CA HIS A 50 21.83 -16.09 -6.59
C HIS A 50 20.94 -14.90 -6.95
N MET A 51 21.45 -14.04 -7.81
CA MET A 51 20.68 -13.01 -8.50
C MET A 51 20.48 -13.44 -9.95
N ASP A 52 19.27 -13.31 -10.48
CA ASP A 52 18.98 -13.61 -11.88
C ASP A 52 19.34 -12.45 -12.83
N GLU A 53 19.11 -12.65 -14.12
CA GLU A 53 19.40 -11.64 -15.16
C GLU A 53 18.55 -10.37 -15.05
N TYR A 54 17.39 -10.46 -14.43
CA TYR A 54 16.48 -9.35 -14.20
C TYR A 54 16.74 -8.62 -12.87
N GLY A 55 17.65 -9.13 -12.03
CA GLY A 55 18.02 -8.50 -10.77
C GLY A 55 17.28 -9.01 -9.54
N TYR A 56 16.41 -10.02 -9.69
CA TYR A 56 15.77 -10.68 -8.55
C TYR A 56 16.79 -11.53 -7.81
N VAL A 57 16.74 -11.48 -6.49
CA VAL A 57 17.58 -12.32 -5.62
C VAL A 57 16.75 -13.44 -5.03
N TYR A 58 17.25 -14.66 -5.14
CA TYR A 58 16.63 -15.86 -4.60
C TYR A 58 17.57 -16.63 -3.70
N ALA A 59 17.02 -17.17 -2.60
CA ALA A 59 17.71 -18.12 -1.74
C ALA A 59 16.72 -19.05 -1.03
N TRP A 60 17.18 -20.19 -0.58
CA TRP A 60 16.34 -21.13 0.16
C TRP A 60 17.05 -21.68 1.38
N LEU A 61 16.43 -21.48 2.54
CA LEU A 61 16.82 -22.12 3.78
C LEU A 61 16.16 -23.51 3.81
N PRO A 62 16.94 -24.62 3.88
CA PRO A 62 16.40 -25.96 3.98
C PRO A 62 15.52 -26.16 5.22
N ALA A 63 14.54 -27.05 5.16
CA ALA A 63 13.78 -27.44 6.34
C ALA A 63 14.69 -28.09 7.38
N THR A 64 14.38 -27.91 8.66
CA THR A 64 15.01 -28.69 9.74
C THR A 64 14.60 -30.15 9.67
N ALA A 65 15.45 -31.04 10.19
CA ALA A 65 15.20 -32.48 10.15
C ALA A 65 13.83 -32.84 10.72
N GLY A 66 13.04 -33.59 9.95
CA GLY A 66 11.67 -33.98 10.30
C GLY A 66 10.59 -32.96 9.93
N CYS A 67 10.96 -31.78 9.37
CA CYS A 67 10.04 -30.75 8.92
C CYS A 67 9.95 -30.61 7.39
N GLU A 68 10.53 -31.57 6.63
CA GLU A 68 10.59 -31.53 5.15
C GLU A 68 9.21 -31.59 4.49
N GLY A 69 8.21 -32.15 5.20
CA GLY A 69 6.83 -32.23 4.74
C GLY A 69 6.02 -30.93 4.94
N ILE A 70 6.57 -29.93 5.64
CA ILE A 70 5.92 -28.65 5.85
C ILE A 70 5.98 -27.82 4.55
N PRO A 71 4.86 -27.24 4.10
CA PRO A 71 4.86 -26.38 2.91
C PRO A 71 5.87 -25.24 3.02
N CYS A 72 6.57 -24.97 1.90
CA CYS A 72 7.52 -23.86 1.83
C CYS A 72 6.82 -22.51 2.01
N VAL A 73 7.36 -21.66 2.87
CA VAL A 73 6.92 -20.29 3.08
C VAL A 73 7.93 -19.34 2.43
N GLY A 74 7.44 -18.37 1.67
CA GLY A 74 8.23 -17.30 1.10
C GLY A 74 8.28 -16.07 1.99
N LEU A 75 9.43 -15.40 2.03
CA LEU A 75 9.61 -14.06 2.59
C LEU A 75 10.13 -13.17 1.46
N ILE A 76 9.47 -12.04 1.24
CA ILE A 76 9.74 -11.16 0.10
C ILE A 76 9.85 -9.73 0.61
N ALA A 77 10.80 -8.97 0.04
CA ALA A 77 10.97 -7.53 0.23
C ALA A 77 11.50 -6.92 -1.06
N HIS A 78 11.31 -5.61 -1.28
CA HIS A 78 11.87 -4.97 -2.45
C HIS A 78 13.17 -4.20 -2.15
N MET A 79 14.01 -4.06 -3.17
CA MET A 79 15.33 -3.46 -3.03
C MET A 79 15.38 -2.02 -3.52
N ASP A 80 14.48 -1.64 -4.42
CA ASP A 80 14.48 -0.32 -5.01
C ASP A 80 13.90 0.73 -4.07
N THR A 81 14.11 1.97 -4.41
CA THR A 81 13.53 3.13 -3.74
C THR A 81 12.84 4.01 -4.77
N SER A 82 11.81 4.73 -4.32
CA SER A 82 10.99 5.60 -5.15
C SER A 82 11.81 6.59 -5.99
N PRO A 83 11.40 6.86 -7.25
CA PRO A 83 12.01 7.91 -8.09
C PRO A 83 11.67 9.33 -7.62
N ASP A 84 10.75 9.53 -6.67
CA ASP A 84 10.23 10.84 -6.29
C ASP A 84 11.25 11.73 -5.59
N ALA A 85 12.29 11.16 -4.97
CA ALA A 85 13.37 11.91 -4.35
C ALA A 85 14.71 11.18 -4.48
N PRO A 86 15.87 11.91 -4.35
CA PRO A 86 17.19 11.31 -4.54
C PRO A 86 17.45 10.13 -3.60
N GLY A 87 17.94 9.01 -4.15
CA GLY A 87 18.35 7.80 -3.41
C GLY A 87 19.86 7.64 -3.27
N ALA A 88 20.66 8.55 -3.84
CA ALA A 88 22.11 8.48 -3.83
C ALA A 88 22.75 9.28 -2.67
N GLY A 89 23.76 8.70 -2.02
CA GLY A 89 24.53 9.42 -0.99
C GLY A 89 23.77 9.58 0.33
N VAL A 90 22.92 8.63 0.66
CA VAL A 90 22.17 8.58 1.92
C VAL A 90 23.10 8.64 3.11
N LYS A 91 22.82 9.51 4.08
CA LYS A 91 23.58 9.71 5.32
C LYS A 91 22.74 9.33 6.52
N PRO A 92 22.59 8.04 6.80
CA PRO A 92 21.75 7.57 7.89
C PRO A 92 22.40 7.90 9.24
N ARG A 93 21.60 8.29 10.22
CA ARG A 93 22.03 8.47 11.61
C ARG A 93 20.93 8.09 12.59
N VAL A 94 21.33 7.61 13.74
CA VAL A 94 20.41 7.32 14.84
C VAL A 94 20.28 8.57 15.71
N VAL A 95 19.05 8.96 16.01
CA VAL A 95 18.75 10.11 16.89
C VAL A 95 17.78 9.70 17.98
N ARG A 96 18.00 10.16 19.21
CA ARG A 96 17.02 10.06 20.28
C ARG A 96 16.00 11.17 20.10
N TYR A 97 14.73 10.80 19.93
CA TYR A 97 13.66 11.77 19.71
C TYR A 97 12.96 12.11 21.02
N GLU A 98 13.09 13.33 21.49
CA GLU A 98 12.50 13.79 22.77
C GLU A 98 11.19 14.57 22.57
N GLY A 99 10.70 14.70 21.33
CA GLY A 99 9.49 15.43 20.97
C GLY A 99 9.78 16.79 20.35
N GLY A 100 8.77 17.41 19.74
CA GLY A 100 8.89 18.67 19.00
C GLY A 100 9.43 18.46 17.58
N ASP A 101 9.96 19.53 17.01
CA ASP A 101 10.54 19.50 15.66
C ASP A 101 11.87 18.75 15.65
N LEU A 102 12.09 17.93 14.62
CA LEU A 102 13.32 17.18 14.43
C LEU A 102 14.18 17.82 13.34
N VAL A 103 15.33 18.38 13.74
CA VAL A 103 16.29 18.98 12.78
C VAL A 103 17.06 17.86 12.07
N LEU A 104 16.85 17.76 10.75
CA LEU A 104 17.55 16.80 9.90
C LEU A 104 18.87 17.38 9.38
N ASN A 105 18.92 18.68 9.05
CA ASN A 105 20.10 19.34 8.54
C ASN A 105 20.09 20.83 8.93
N GLU A 106 21.00 21.20 9.82
CA GLU A 106 21.12 22.59 10.29
C GLU A 106 21.60 23.55 9.19
N GLU A 107 22.60 23.12 8.41
CA GLU A 107 23.22 23.95 7.35
C GLU A 107 22.21 24.30 6.25
N LYS A 108 21.32 23.34 5.91
CA LYS A 108 20.30 23.51 4.88
C LYS A 108 18.95 23.94 5.43
N GLY A 109 18.81 24.03 6.75
CA GLY A 109 17.57 24.39 7.43
C GLY A 109 16.46 23.35 7.22
N ILE A 110 16.80 22.07 7.03
CA ILE A 110 15.82 21.01 6.83
C ILE A 110 15.34 20.52 8.20
N VAL A 111 14.05 20.63 8.42
CA VAL A 111 13.40 20.30 9.70
C VAL A 111 12.14 19.52 9.44
N MET A 112 12.00 18.36 10.08
CA MET A 112 10.75 17.62 10.16
C MET A 112 9.91 18.23 11.27
N ARG A 113 8.87 18.98 10.92
CA ARG A 113 8.04 19.71 11.88
C ARG A 113 6.97 18.80 12.47
N ALA A 114 6.93 18.72 13.80
CA ALA A 114 5.93 17.92 14.50
C ALA A 114 4.48 18.30 14.15
N ALA A 115 4.23 19.56 13.80
CA ALA A 115 2.92 20.04 13.36
C ALA A 115 2.53 19.53 11.94
N GLU A 116 3.51 19.19 11.10
CA GLU A 116 3.31 18.64 9.75
C GLU A 116 3.31 17.12 9.75
N PHE A 117 4.05 16.51 10.69
CA PHE A 117 4.23 15.07 10.86
C PHE A 117 3.69 14.63 12.23
N GLU A 118 2.37 14.53 12.35
CA GLU A 118 1.69 14.17 13.62
C GLU A 118 2.14 12.79 14.15
N SER A 119 2.55 11.88 13.26
CA SER A 119 3.07 10.56 13.61
C SER A 119 4.31 10.61 14.49
N LEU A 120 5.13 11.66 14.41
CA LEU A 120 6.31 11.84 15.26
C LEU A 120 5.97 11.77 16.76
N ALA A 121 4.80 12.24 17.16
CA ALA A 121 4.39 12.20 18.56
C ALA A 121 4.38 10.79 19.18
N LYS A 122 4.15 9.75 18.34
CA LYS A 122 4.14 8.34 18.76
C LYS A 122 5.53 7.82 19.15
N TYR A 123 6.58 8.47 18.68
CA TYR A 123 7.97 8.03 18.81
C TYR A 123 8.76 8.81 19.86
N LYS A 124 8.09 9.68 20.63
CA LYS A 124 8.74 10.41 21.72
C LYS A 124 9.39 9.43 22.71
N GLY A 125 10.65 9.70 23.05
CA GLY A 125 11.43 8.85 23.94
C GLY A 125 12.02 7.60 23.24
N GLN A 126 11.99 7.51 21.91
CA GLN A 126 12.55 6.40 21.13
C GLN A 126 13.74 6.86 20.31
N GLU A 127 14.53 5.91 19.83
CA GLU A 127 15.58 6.15 18.84
C GLU A 127 14.98 6.01 17.45
N LEU A 128 15.30 6.97 16.58
CA LEU A 128 14.88 7.01 15.20
C LEU A 128 16.11 6.94 14.30
N ILE A 129 16.02 6.23 13.20
CA ILE A 129 16.98 6.31 12.11
C ILE A 129 16.45 7.33 11.11
N VAL A 130 17.26 8.33 10.80
CA VAL A 130 16.90 9.43 9.88
C VAL A 130 18.04 9.69 8.91
N THR A 131 17.74 10.29 7.75
CA THR A 131 18.72 10.87 6.83
C THR A 131 18.94 12.36 7.13
N ASP A 132 19.83 13.02 6.39
CA ASP A 132 20.04 14.45 6.47
C ASP A 132 18.95 15.28 5.74
N GLY A 133 17.88 14.65 5.27
CA GLY A 133 16.77 15.26 4.57
C GLY A 133 17.06 15.70 3.13
N THR A 134 18.24 15.38 2.59
CA THR A 134 18.59 15.66 1.19
C THR A 134 18.30 14.49 0.26
N THR A 135 18.02 13.32 0.84
CA THR A 135 17.70 12.08 0.15
C THR A 135 16.54 11.38 0.84
N LEU A 136 15.94 10.38 0.18
CA LEU A 136 15.19 9.35 0.89
C LEU A 136 16.11 8.64 1.89
N LEU A 137 15.54 8.10 2.97
CA LEU A 137 16.23 7.16 3.83
C LEU A 137 16.28 5.77 3.16
N GLY A 138 15.20 5.39 2.47
CA GLY A 138 15.04 4.07 1.85
C GLY A 138 14.67 2.99 2.86
N ALA A 139 13.93 3.36 3.93
CA ALA A 139 13.36 2.38 4.85
C ALA A 139 12.36 1.48 4.17
N ASP A 140 11.59 2.04 3.28
CA ASP A 140 10.77 1.37 2.29
C ASP A 140 11.67 1.05 1.07
N ASP A 141 12.06 -0.25 0.81
CA ASP A 141 11.80 -1.37 1.74
C ASP A 141 13.11 -2.09 2.16
N LYS A 142 14.20 -1.34 2.29
CA LYS A 142 15.47 -1.91 2.78
C LYS A 142 15.40 -2.34 4.25
N ALA A 143 14.36 -1.89 5.00
CA ALA A 143 14.10 -2.38 6.34
C ALA A 143 13.62 -3.83 6.29
N GLY A 144 12.62 -4.15 5.46
CA GLY A 144 12.16 -5.52 5.25
C GLY A 144 13.27 -6.44 4.73
N VAL A 145 14.11 -5.95 3.80
CA VAL A 145 15.31 -6.69 3.38
C VAL A 145 16.21 -7.01 4.58
N ALA A 146 16.50 -6.04 5.45
CA ALA A 146 17.38 -6.23 6.60
C ALA A 146 16.76 -7.18 7.65
N GLU A 147 15.45 -7.12 7.82
CA GLU A 147 14.68 -7.99 8.72
C GLU A 147 14.71 -9.44 8.25
N ILE A 148 14.41 -9.70 6.97
CA ILE A 148 14.46 -11.04 6.37
C ILE A 148 15.88 -11.62 6.48
N MET A 149 16.91 -10.86 6.12
CA MET A 149 18.30 -11.30 6.22
C MET A 149 18.70 -11.65 7.65
N SER A 150 18.19 -10.90 8.63
CA SER A 150 18.48 -11.15 10.05
C SER A 150 17.69 -12.34 10.59
N ALA A 151 16.46 -12.56 10.13
CA ALA A 151 15.68 -13.73 10.48
C ALA A 151 16.32 -15.02 9.94
N VAL A 152 16.82 -14.98 8.71
CA VAL A 152 17.55 -16.10 8.09
C VAL A 152 18.83 -16.43 8.87
N GLU A 153 19.64 -15.42 9.19
CA GLU A 153 20.84 -15.62 10.01
C GLU A 153 20.51 -16.21 11.38
N TYR A 154 19.44 -15.72 12.02
CA TYR A 154 19.02 -16.20 13.31
C TYR A 154 18.63 -17.70 13.25
N LEU A 155 17.84 -18.10 12.25
CA LEU A 155 17.45 -19.50 12.07
C LEU A 155 18.64 -20.42 11.78
N LEU A 156 19.61 -19.95 11.00
CA LEU A 156 20.86 -20.70 10.75
C LEU A 156 21.71 -20.89 12.02
N GLN A 157 21.69 -19.90 12.94
CA GLN A 157 22.39 -19.96 14.22
C GLN A 157 21.63 -20.79 15.29
N HIS A 158 20.34 -21.06 15.05
CA HIS A 158 19.45 -21.76 15.96
C HIS A 158 18.82 -23.01 15.32
N PRO A 159 19.62 -24.02 14.94
CA PRO A 159 19.13 -25.22 14.25
C PRO A 159 18.16 -26.07 15.11
N GLU A 160 18.05 -25.78 16.39
CA GLU A 160 17.07 -26.39 17.29
C GLU A 160 15.64 -25.87 17.08
N LEU A 161 15.45 -24.75 16.36
CA LEU A 161 14.13 -24.21 16.05
C LEU A 161 13.55 -24.94 14.84
N PRO A 162 12.43 -25.67 14.99
CA PRO A 162 11.85 -26.43 13.91
C PRO A 162 11.16 -25.50 12.88
N HIS A 163 11.52 -25.64 11.62
CA HIS A 163 10.87 -24.92 10.51
C HIS A 163 10.85 -25.75 9.21
N GLY A 164 9.84 -25.52 8.38
CA GLY A 164 9.82 -25.98 7.01
C GLY A 164 10.84 -25.24 6.13
N ARG A 165 10.92 -25.59 4.83
CA ARG A 165 11.72 -24.82 3.87
C ARG A 165 11.22 -23.37 3.83
N ILE A 166 12.16 -22.42 3.84
CA ILE A 166 11.88 -20.98 3.69
C ILE A 166 12.53 -20.53 2.37
N ALA A 167 11.74 -19.88 1.53
CA ALA A 167 12.22 -19.21 0.32
C ALA A 167 12.36 -17.73 0.60
N VAL A 168 13.48 -17.14 0.20
CA VAL A 168 13.77 -15.70 0.29
C VAL A 168 13.80 -15.13 -1.11
N GLY A 169 13.08 -14.03 -1.32
CA GLY A 169 13.03 -13.29 -2.58
C GLY A 169 13.20 -11.81 -2.37
N PHE A 170 14.14 -11.17 -3.08
CA PHE A 170 14.22 -9.72 -3.12
C PHE A 170 13.96 -9.23 -4.54
N THR A 171 13.06 -8.25 -4.67
CA THR A 171 12.56 -7.79 -5.97
C THR A 171 13.12 -6.40 -6.31
N PRO A 172 13.40 -6.12 -7.60
CA PRO A 172 13.59 -4.77 -8.10
C PRO A 172 12.25 -4.14 -8.50
N ASP A 173 12.21 -2.83 -8.78
CA ASP A 173 11.16 -2.10 -9.49
C ASP A 173 9.75 -2.19 -8.90
N GLU A 174 9.62 -2.40 -7.58
CA GLU A 174 8.31 -2.37 -6.90
C GLU A 174 7.70 -0.97 -6.98
N GLU A 175 8.49 0.06 -6.70
CA GLU A 175 8.08 1.46 -6.61
C GLU A 175 7.57 2.05 -7.94
N VAL A 176 7.93 1.41 -9.05
CA VAL A 176 7.41 1.72 -10.38
C VAL A 176 6.37 0.71 -10.85
N GLY A 177 5.97 -0.23 -9.95
CA GLY A 177 4.88 -1.18 -10.16
C GLY A 177 5.23 -2.36 -11.05
N GLN A 178 6.50 -2.71 -11.20
CA GLN A 178 7.00 -3.81 -12.03
C GLN A 178 7.64 -4.94 -11.22
N GLY A 179 7.64 -4.84 -9.89
CA GLY A 179 8.33 -5.77 -8.98
C GLY A 179 7.96 -7.25 -9.13
N ALA A 180 6.81 -7.56 -9.72
CA ALA A 180 6.36 -8.94 -9.92
C ALA A 180 6.51 -9.43 -11.38
N ASP A 181 6.84 -8.57 -12.34
CA ASP A 181 6.68 -8.85 -13.77
C ASP A 181 7.57 -10.02 -14.26
N HIS A 182 8.75 -10.17 -13.70
CA HIS A 182 9.71 -11.24 -14.06
C HIS A 182 10.06 -12.17 -12.89
N PHE A 183 9.33 -12.08 -11.77
CA PHE A 183 9.59 -12.95 -10.63
C PHE A 183 9.30 -14.42 -10.97
N ASP A 184 10.28 -15.29 -10.79
CA ASP A 184 10.14 -16.72 -11.02
C ASP A 184 9.35 -17.39 -9.89
N VAL A 185 8.03 -17.26 -9.93
CA VAL A 185 7.11 -17.87 -8.96
C VAL A 185 7.27 -19.38 -8.94
N GLU A 186 7.62 -20.00 -10.09
CA GLU A 186 7.78 -21.46 -10.19
C GLU A 186 9.05 -21.93 -9.52
N GLY A 187 10.18 -21.32 -9.85
CA GLY A 187 11.47 -21.62 -9.24
C GLY A 187 11.51 -21.24 -7.76
N PHE A 188 10.90 -20.13 -7.37
CA PHE A 188 10.76 -19.71 -5.97
C PHE A 188 10.10 -20.79 -5.11
N GLY A 189 9.08 -21.48 -5.64
CA GLY A 189 8.55 -22.72 -5.10
C GLY A 189 7.88 -22.60 -3.73
N ALA A 190 7.60 -21.41 -3.23
CA ALA A 190 6.84 -21.21 -2.01
C ALA A 190 5.36 -21.55 -2.24
N ALA A 191 4.74 -22.21 -1.27
CA ALA A 191 3.30 -22.49 -1.29
C ALA A 191 2.50 -21.22 -1.00
N VAL A 192 3.04 -20.38 -0.12
CA VAL A 192 2.52 -19.07 0.32
C VAL A 192 3.71 -18.17 0.61
N ALA A 193 3.50 -16.85 0.57
CA ALA A 193 4.54 -15.88 0.92
C ALA A 193 3.97 -14.74 1.76
N TYR A 194 4.83 -14.13 2.57
CA TYR A 194 4.62 -12.85 3.21
C TYR A 194 5.57 -11.84 2.59
N THR A 195 5.03 -10.68 2.22
CA THR A 195 5.84 -9.51 1.88
C THR A 195 6.07 -8.72 3.16
N VAL A 196 7.34 -8.45 3.47
CA VAL A 196 7.76 -7.64 4.60
C VAL A 196 8.11 -6.28 4.03
N ASP A 197 7.19 -5.35 4.18
CA ASP A 197 7.24 -4.05 3.53
C ASP A 197 6.87 -2.93 4.52
N GLY A 198 7.07 -1.67 4.12
CA GLY A 198 6.90 -0.51 4.97
C GLY A 198 5.50 -0.34 5.55
N GLY A 199 5.41 0.14 6.80
CA GLY A 199 4.15 0.37 7.50
C GLY A 199 4.38 0.70 8.97
N GLU A 200 3.28 0.92 9.71
CA GLU A 200 3.37 1.04 11.17
C GLU A 200 3.54 -0.34 11.80
N LEU A 201 4.23 -0.39 12.94
CA LEU A 201 4.43 -1.64 13.68
C LEU A 201 3.11 -2.31 14.01
N GLY A 202 2.95 -3.57 13.55
CA GLY A 202 1.76 -4.38 13.77
C GLY A 202 0.75 -4.31 12.63
N GLU A 203 0.96 -3.54 11.59
CA GLU A 203 0.09 -3.55 10.42
C GLU A 203 0.13 -4.92 9.74
N LEU A 204 -1.06 -5.42 9.42
CA LEU A 204 -1.27 -6.66 8.71
C LEU A 204 -2.28 -6.41 7.60
N GLU A 205 -1.83 -6.51 6.38
CA GLU A 205 -2.58 -6.16 5.19
C GLU A 205 -2.85 -7.40 4.35
N TYR A 206 -4.12 -7.65 4.03
CA TYR A 206 -4.53 -8.77 3.17
C TYR A 206 -5.71 -8.40 2.27
N GLU A 207 -6.05 -7.12 2.21
CA GLU A 207 -7.03 -6.59 1.28
C GLU A 207 -6.65 -5.21 0.76
N ASN A 208 -6.91 -5.00 -0.51
CA ASN A 208 -6.67 -3.76 -1.23
C ASN A 208 -7.91 -3.35 -2.05
N PHE A 209 -7.88 -2.20 -2.69
CA PHE A 209 -8.95 -1.82 -3.60
C PHE A 209 -9.07 -2.78 -4.81
N ASN A 210 -10.30 -2.92 -5.32
CA ASN A 210 -10.53 -3.17 -6.74
C ASN A 210 -10.31 -1.87 -7.49
N ALA A 211 -9.71 -1.92 -8.67
CA ALA A 211 -9.27 -0.74 -9.40
C ALA A 211 -9.59 -0.80 -10.88
N ALA A 212 -10.11 0.30 -11.40
CA ALA A 212 -10.26 0.53 -12.84
C ALA A 212 -9.91 1.96 -13.20
N ASN A 213 -9.58 2.15 -14.47
CA ASN A 213 -9.47 3.46 -15.11
C ASN A 213 -10.63 3.64 -16.07
N ALA A 214 -11.16 4.85 -16.16
CA ALA A 214 -12.21 5.21 -17.10
C ALA A 214 -11.78 6.43 -17.90
N GLY A 215 -11.75 6.30 -19.23
CA GLY A 215 -11.69 7.42 -20.16
C GLY A 215 -13.09 7.73 -20.66
N VAL A 216 -13.52 8.96 -20.55
CA VAL A 216 -14.82 9.43 -21.07
C VAL A 216 -14.54 10.50 -22.11
N TYR A 217 -14.93 10.23 -23.34
CA TYR A 217 -14.67 11.09 -24.49
C TYR A 217 -15.98 11.71 -24.96
N PHE A 218 -15.94 13.01 -25.24
CA PHE A 218 -17.11 13.79 -25.61
C PHE A 218 -16.92 14.41 -26.98
N HIS A 219 -17.89 14.20 -27.88
CA HIS A 219 -17.88 14.69 -29.24
C HIS A 219 -18.93 15.77 -29.41
N GLY A 220 -18.48 17.00 -29.65
CA GLY A 220 -19.32 18.17 -29.86
C GLY A 220 -19.62 18.43 -31.31
N VAL A 221 -20.47 19.42 -31.55
CA VAL A 221 -20.74 20.00 -32.87
C VAL A 221 -20.50 21.49 -32.78
N ASN A 222 -19.42 21.93 -33.43
CA ASN A 222 -19.07 23.35 -33.46
C ASN A 222 -19.90 24.09 -34.50
N ILE A 223 -20.48 25.20 -34.08
CA ILE A 223 -21.24 26.12 -34.91
C ILE A 223 -20.84 27.55 -34.55
N HIS A 224 -20.72 28.45 -35.52
CA HIS A 224 -20.44 29.85 -35.22
C HIS A 224 -21.41 30.38 -34.12
N PRO A 225 -20.91 30.97 -33.05
CA PRO A 225 -21.72 31.32 -31.86
C PRO A 225 -22.96 32.14 -32.16
N GLY A 226 -22.88 33.07 -33.12
CA GLY A 226 -24.04 33.88 -33.54
C GLY A 226 -25.17 33.09 -34.21
N SER A 227 -24.95 31.83 -34.63
CA SER A 227 -25.91 30.98 -35.31
C SER A 227 -26.12 29.64 -34.61
N ALA A 228 -25.63 29.49 -33.38
CA ALA A 228 -25.49 28.24 -32.66
C ALA A 228 -26.75 27.75 -31.96
N LYS A 229 -27.80 28.60 -31.85
CA LYS A 229 -29.04 28.24 -31.11
C LYS A 229 -29.63 26.93 -31.64
N ASN A 230 -29.83 25.96 -30.77
CA ASN A 230 -30.35 24.61 -31.02
C ASN A 230 -29.56 23.76 -32.03
N LYS A 231 -28.29 24.13 -32.31
CA LYS A 231 -27.43 23.42 -33.24
C LYS A 231 -26.08 23.00 -32.64
N MET A 232 -25.49 23.88 -31.83
CA MET A 232 -24.21 23.62 -31.19
C MET A 232 -24.36 22.58 -30.08
N LYS A 233 -23.41 21.65 -30.04
CA LYS A 233 -23.16 20.77 -28.92
C LYS A 233 -21.74 21.06 -28.44
N ASN A 234 -21.60 21.68 -27.28
CA ASN A 234 -20.29 22.03 -26.72
C ASN A 234 -19.79 20.86 -25.86
N ALA A 235 -18.70 20.22 -26.30
CA ALA A 235 -18.14 19.04 -25.64
C ALA A 235 -17.71 19.34 -24.18
N ILE A 236 -17.12 20.52 -23.92
CA ILE A 236 -16.73 20.90 -22.55
C ILE A 236 -17.96 20.95 -21.62
N LEU A 237 -19.06 21.55 -22.08
CA LEU A 237 -20.26 21.66 -21.26
C LEU A 237 -20.90 20.31 -20.99
N ILE A 238 -20.86 19.39 -21.96
CA ILE A 238 -21.34 18.01 -21.79
C ILE A 238 -20.45 17.25 -20.83
N ALA A 239 -19.10 17.43 -20.91
CA ALA A 239 -18.17 16.83 -19.97
C ALA A 239 -18.38 17.33 -18.51
N LEU A 240 -18.63 18.62 -18.33
CA LEU A 240 -18.97 19.17 -17.01
C LEU A 240 -20.31 18.63 -16.50
N GLU A 241 -21.31 18.46 -17.37
CA GLU A 241 -22.59 17.83 -17.00
C GLU A 241 -22.36 16.38 -16.57
N PHE A 242 -21.56 15.59 -17.31
CA PHE A 242 -21.20 14.23 -16.92
C PHE A 242 -20.54 14.19 -15.54
N ALA A 243 -19.52 15.03 -15.32
CA ALA A 243 -18.83 15.10 -14.03
C ALA A 243 -19.78 15.47 -12.88
N GLY A 244 -20.74 16.38 -13.13
CA GLY A 244 -21.77 16.77 -12.18
C GLY A 244 -22.84 15.70 -11.89
N MET A 245 -22.92 14.63 -12.69
CA MET A 245 -23.80 13.50 -12.42
C MET A 245 -23.23 12.52 -11.40
N LEU A 246 -21.91 12.56 -11.15
CA LEU A 246 -21.26 11.67 -10.19
C LEU A 246 -21.49 12.16 -8.76
N PRO A 247 -21.56 11.25 -7.77
CA PRO A 247 -21.75 11.61 -6.36
C PRO A 247 -20.61 12.51 -5.87
N PRO A 248 -20.88 13.75 -5.45
CA PRO A 248 -19.81 14.71 -5.12
C PRO A 248 -19.02 14.35 -3.85
N ALA A 249 -19.59 13.52 -2.96
CA ALA A 249 -18.93 13.05 -1.75
C ALA A 249 -18.08 11.79 -1.97
N GLU A 250 -18.19 11.14 -3.13
CA GLU A 250 -17.43 9.92 -3.43
C GLU A 250 -16.14 10.24 -4.19
N THR A 251 -15.29 11.05 -3.57
CA THR A 251 -13.99 11.44 -4.09
C THR A 251 -12.89 11.17 -3.06
N PRO A 252 -11.60 11.09 -3.43
CA PRO A 252 -10.53 10.85 -2.47
C PRO A 252 -10.49 11.86 -1.33
N ALA A 253 -10.92 13.10 -1.56
CA ALA A 253 -10.96 14.15 -0.55
C ALA A 253 -12.05 13.96 0.52
N HIS A 254 -13.02 13.08 0.29
CA HIS A 254 -14.19 12.90 1.16
C HIS A 254 -14.36 11.45 1.65
N THR A 255 -13.45 10.55 1.29
CA THR A 255 -13.57 9.12 1.61
C THR A 255 -12.37 8.61 2.40
N GLU A 256 -12.63 7.67 3.34
CA GLU A 256 -11.62 7.03 4.17
C GLU A 256 -11.91 5.53 4.35
N GLY A 257 -10.99 4.79 4.96
CA GLY A 257 -11.15 3.37 5.26
C GLY A 257 -11.60 2.55 4.04
N TYR A 258 -12.74 1.90 4.15
CA TYR A 258 -13.32 1.02 3.11
C TYR A 258 -14.15 1.76 2.04
N GLU A 259 -14.29 3.07 2.15
CA GLU A 259 -15.10 3.85 1.21
C GLU A 259 -14.41 3.99 -0.15
N GLY A 260 -15.14 3.62 -1.20
CA GLY A 260 -14.69 3.75 -2.57
C GLY A 260 -14.92 5.14 -3.14
N PHE A 261 -14.32 5.42 -4.30
CA PHE A 261 -14.39 6.75 -4.92
C PHE A 261 -14.29 6.72 -6.44
N TYR A 262 -14.70 7.85 -7.04
CA TYR A 262 -14.36 8.30 -8.39
C TYR A 262 -13.34 9.44 -8.27
N HIS A 263 -12.19 9.33 -8.90
CA HIS A 263 -11.18 10.37 -8.89
C HIS A 263 -10.94 10.89 -10.30
N LEU A 264 -11.48 12.07 -10.62
CA LEU A 264 -11.12 12.79 -11.83
C LEU A 264 -9.71 13.36 -11.65
N HIS A 265 -8.74 12.84 -12.39
CA HIS A 265 -7.33 13.21 -12.24
C HIS A 265 -6.76 13.98 -13.45
N ASP A 266 -7.39 13.87 -14.64
CA ASP A 266 -7.02 14.65 -15.80
C ASP A 266 -8.26 15.01 -16.62
N MET A 267 -8.23 16.19 -17.22
CA MET A 267 -9.29 16.75 -18.04
C MET A 267 -8.68 17.61 -19.15
N LYS A 268 -9.12 17.38 -20.39
CA LYS A 268 -8.78 18.24 -21.53
C LYS A 268 -10.02 18.53 -22.35
N GLY A 269 -10.02 19.62 -23.10
CA GLY A 269 -11.14 19.86 -23.98
C GLY A 269 -11.16 21.16 -24.72
N SER A 270 -11.94 21.11 -25.81
CA SER A 270 -12.40 22.23 -26.64
C SER A 270 -13.92 22.11 -26.82
N GLU A 271 -14.53 23.01 -27.57
CA GLU A 271 -15.96 22.95 -27.90
C GLU A 271 -16.33 21.76 -28.80
N THR A 272 -15.35 21.17 -29.51
CA THR A 272 -15.56 20.03 -30.41
C THR A 272 -15.26 18.70 -29.76
N GLU A 273 -14.30 18.65 -28.87
CA GLU A 273 -13.85 17.43 -28.20
C GLU A 273 -13.47 17.73 -26.78
N ALA A 274 -13.81 16.83 -25.84
CA ALA A 274 -13.34 16.87 -24.48
C ALA A 274 -13.11 15.45 -23.97
N GLU A 275 -12.25 15.32 -22.98
CA GLU A 275 -11.95 14.06 -22.32
C GLU A 275 -11.84 14.23 -20.84
N LEU A 276 -12.33 13.25 -20.08
CA LEU A 276 -12.19 13.13 -18.64
C LEU A 276 -11.57 11.77 -18.31
N HIS A 277 -10.54 11.77 -17.45
CA HIS A 277 -9.88 10.54 -17.02
C HIS A 277 -10.11 10.32 -15.53
N TYR A 278 -10.75 9.19 -15.21
CA TYR A 278 -11.10 8.80 -13.86
C TYR A 278 -10.32 7.57 -13.41
N ILE A 279 -10.02 7.55 -12.12
CA ILE A 279 -9.62 6.35 -11.38
C ILE A 279 -10.78 5.94 -10.49
N LEU A 280 -11.23 4.68 -10.61
CA LEU A 280 -12.27 4.07 -9.78
C LEU A 280 -11.63 3.13 -8.78
N ARG A 281 -12.07 3.22 -7.52
CA ARG A 281 -11.60 2.37 -6.41
C ARG A 281 -12.75 1.98 -5.51
N ASP A 282 -12.80 0.71 -5.10
CA ASP A 282 -13.68 0.22 -4.04
C ASP A 282 -13.13 -1.11 -3.50
N HIS A 283 -13.22 -1.35 -2.19
CA HIS A 283 -12.83 -2.63 -1.60
C HIS A 283 -13.85 -3.72 -1.91
N ASP A 284 -15.13 -3.36 -1.92
CA ASP A 284 -16.22 -4.29 -2.22
C ASP A 284 -16.38 -4.46 -3.73
N ARG A 285 -16.34 -5.72 -4.20
CA ARG A 285 -16.45 -6.05 -5.62
C ARG A 285 -17.78 -5.62 -6.23
N ALA A 286 -18.88 -5.83 -5.52
CA ALA A 286 -20.20 -5.49 -6.05
C ALA A 286 -20.38 -3.97 -6.17
N ARG A 287 -19.89 -3.20 -5.19
CA ARG A 287 -19.88 -1.74 -5.26
C ARG A 287 -18.96 -1.24 -6.37
N PHE A 288 -17.81 -1.86 -6.54
CA PHE A 288 -16.89 -1.53 -7.64
C PHE A 288 -17.55 -1.70 -9.00
N GLU A 289 -18.22 -2.83 -9.25
CA GLU A 289 -18.96 -3.07 -10.51
C GLU A 289 -20.12 -2.06 -10.65
N ALA A 290 -20.85 -1.78 -9.57
CA ALA A 290 -21.92 -0.78 -9.59
C ALA A 290 -21.41 0.64 -9.94
N ARG A 291 -20.15 0.98 -9.55
CA ARG A 291 -19.53 2.25 -9.96
C ARG A 291 -19.29 2.31 -11.46
N LYS A 292 -18.79 1.24 -12.06
CA LYS A 292 -18.59 1.14 -13.52
C LYS A 292 -19.91 1.25 -14.28
N GLU A 293 -20.95 0.53 -13.79
CA GLU A 293 -22.30 0.63 -14.36
C GLU A 293 -22.89 2.04 -14.24
N TYR A 294 -22.60 2.74 -13.16
CA TYR A 294 -23.09 4.12 -12.98
C TYR A 294 -22.52 5.06 -14.05
N LEU A 295 -21.21 4.96 -14.34
CA LEU A 295 -20.60 5.71 -15.44
C LEU A 295 -21.24 5.36 -16.79
N GLY A 296 -21.53 4.08 -17.03
CA GLY A 296 -22.24 3.63 -18.23
C GLY A 296 -23.62 4.29 -18.37
N ARG A 297 -24.42 4.25 -17.31
CA ARG A 297 -25.76 4.89 -17.30
C ARG A 297 -25.68 6.40 -17.51
N ALA A 298 -24.66 7.07 -16.96
CA ALA A 298 -24.46 8.51 -17.18
C ALA A 298 -24.14 8.81 -18.65
N ALA A 299 -23.26 8.00 -19.26
CA ALA A 299 -22.92 8.11 -20.69
C ALA A 299 -24.16 7.85 -21.58
N ASP A 300 -24.94 6.82 -21.28
CA ASP A 300 -26.16 6.48 -22.01
C ASP A 300 -27.20 7.59 -21.92
N TYR A 301 -27.39 8.17 -20.73
CA TYR A 301 -28.31 9.30 -20.55
C TYR A 301 -27.90 10.51 -21.41
N LEU A 302 -26.63 10.86 -21.43
CA LEU A 302 -26.15 11.98 -22.24
C LEU A 302 -26.21 11.68 -23.74
N ASN A 303 -25.96 10.43 -24.15
CA ASN A 303 -26.18 9.99 -25.52
C ASN A 303 -27.67 10.07 -25.95
N ALA A 304 -28.59 9.72 -25.05
CA ALA A 304 -30.00 9.90 -25.29
C ALA A 304 -30.40 11.38 -25.39
N LYS A 305 -29.81 12.25 -24.56
CA LYS A 305 -30.08 13.69 -24.54
C LYS A 305 -29.49 14.45 -25.73
N TYR A 306 -28.24 14.16 -26.09
CA TYR A 306 -27.49 14.92 -27.07
C TYR A 306 -27.33 14.21 -28.43
N GLY A 307 -27.72 12.95 -28.50
CA GLY A 307 -27.62 12.08 -29.68
C GLY A 307 -26.53 11.02 -29.55
N ALA A 308 -26.77 9.87 -30.16
CA ALA A 308 -25.86 8.73 -30.10
C ALA A 308 -24.44 9.10 -30.57
N GLY A 309 -23.43 8.57 -29.90
CA GLY A 309 -22.02 8.82 -30.17
C GLY A 309 -21.50 10.16 -29.66
N THR A 310 -22.30 10.92 -28.89
CA THR A 310 -21.83 12.16 -28.23
C THR A 310 -20.90 11.86 -27.06
N VAL A 311 -21.11 10.75 -26.35
CA VAL A 311 -20.27 10.31 -25.23
C VAL A 311 -19.80 8.88 -25.48
N GLU A 312 -18.50 8.66 -25.42
CA GLU A 312 -17.86 7.36 -25.45
C GLU A 312 -17.21 7.08 -24.10
N LEU A 313 -17.50 5.91 -23.52
CA LEU A 313 -16.92 5.44 -22.25
C LEU A 313 -16.00 4.25 -22.51
N VAL A 314 -14.74 4.35 -22.09
CA VAL A 314 -13.77 3.27 -22.12
C VAL A 314 -13.37 2.90 -20.70
N LEU A 315 -13.71 1.69 -20.27
CA LEU A 315 -13.35 1.13 -18.95
C LEU A 315 -12.23 0.11 -19.08
N ARG A 316 -11.26 0.18 -18.20
CA ARG A 316 -10.16 -0.80 -18.11
C ARG A 316 -9.91 -1.15 -16.65
N ASP A 317 -10.16 -2.42 -16.30
CA ASP A 317 -9.81 -2.94 -14.99
C ASP A 317 -8.28 -3.05 -14.86
N SER A 318 -7.75 -2.68 -13.69
CA SER A 318 -6.32 -2.69 -13.42
C SER A 318 -5.96 -3.87 -12.52
N TYR A 319 -6.63 -4.02 -11.38
CA TYR A 319 -6.42 -5.11 -10.44
C TYR A 319 -7.66 -5.28 -9.55
N TYR A 320 -7.70 -6.40 -8.84
CA TYR A 320 -8.78 -6.73 -7.93
C TYR A 320 -8.29 -6.90 -6.50
N ASN A 321 -9.22 -6.82 -5.53
CA ASN A 321 -8.92 -7.02 -4.13
C ASN A 321 -8.36 -8.43 -3.90
N MET A 322 -7.17 -8.52 -3.32
CA MET A 322 -6.50 -9.80 -3.03
C MET A 322 -7.23 -10.63 -1.97
N ARG A 323 -8.10 -10.03 -1.17
CA ARG A 323 -8.89 -10.69 -0.15
C ARG A 323 -9.63 -11.92 -0.70
N GLU A 324 -10.23 -11.83 -1.90
CA GLU A 324 -10.92 -12.94 -2.55
C GLU A 324 -10.03 -14.17 -2.73
N GLN A 325 -8.72 -13.96 -2.91
CA GLN A 325 -7.72 -15.03 -3.03
C GLN A 325 -7.23 -15.52 -1.67
N ILE A 326 -7.25 -14.68 -0.65
CA ILE A 326 -6.75 -14.99 0.70
C ILE A 326 -7.83 -15.63 1.57
N GLU A 327 -9.10 -15.28 1.41
CA GLU A 327 -10.22 -15.82 2.21
C GLU A 327 -10.23 -17.37 2.31
N PRO A 328 -9.98 -18.16 1.26
CA PRO A 328 -9.86 -19.61 1.39
C PRO A 328 -8.66 -20.07 2.25
N HIS A 329 -7.74 -19.16 2.56
CA HIS A 329 -6.47 -19.40 3.23
C HIS A 329 -6.26 -18.51 4.46
N MET A 330 -7.35 -18.12 5.14
CA MET A 330 -7.30 -17.23 6.32
C MET A 330 -6.38 -17.73 7.44
N TYR A 331 -5.99 -19.00 7.42
CA TYR A 331 -4.99 -19.52 8.34
C TYR A 331 -3.64 -18.75 8.26
N LEU A 332 -3.31 -18.14 7.11
CA LEU A 332 -2.13 -17.31 6.93
C LEU A 332 -2.18 -16.06 7.82
N ILE A 333 -3.33 -15.37 7.78
CA ILE A 333 -3.57 -14.17 8.56
C ILE A 333 -3.58 -14.49 10.07
N LEU A 334 -4.25 -15.58 10.44
CA LEU A 334 -4.27 -16.04 11.84
C LEU A 334 -2.87 -16.39 12.36
N ARG A 335 -2.01 -17.00 11.52
CA ARG A 335 -0.61 -17.31 11.89
C ARG A 335 0.25 -16.06 12.00
N ALA A 336 0.13 -15.11 11.06
CA ALA A 336 0.84 -13.83 11.14
C ALA A 336 0.44 -13.07 12.41
N ARG A 337 -0.86 -13.01 12.71
CA ARG A 337 -1.38 -12.40 13.95
C ARG A 337 -0.79 -13.07 15.19
N ALA A 338 -0.84 -14.39 15.28
CA ALA A 338 -0.28 -15.12 16.42
C ALA A 338 1.23 -14.92 16.57
N ALA A 339 1.98 -14.82 15.46
CA ALA A 339 3.40 -14.53 15.49
C ALA A 339 3.69 -13.11 15.99
N MET A 340 2.92 -12.10 15.57
CA MET A 340 3.02 -10.73 16.06
C MET A 340 2.73 -10.65 17.57
N GLU A 341 1.65 -11.30 18.02
CA GLU A 341 1.29 -11.35 19.45
C GLU A 341 2.38 -12.04 20.29
N ALA A 342 2.95 -13.14 19.79
CA ALA A 342 4.07 -13.83 20.42
C ALA A 342 5.34 -12.97 20.52
N ALA A 343 5.54 -12.07 19.56
CA ALA A 343 6.61 -11.08 19.57
C ALA A 343 6.30 -9.85 20.45
N GLY A 344 5.13 -9.79 21.08
CA GLY A 344 4.68 -8.66 21.90
C GLY A 344 4.17 -7.48 21.08
N VAL A 345 3.84 -7.70 19.82
CA VAL A 345 3.28 -6.71 18.90
C VAL A 345 1.77 -6.91 18.77
N THR A 346 0.99 -5.85 18.93
CA THR A 346 -0.46 -5.90 18.72
C THR A 346 -0.74 -5.83 17.22
N PRO A 347 -1.35 -6.86 16.60
CA PRO A 347 -1.68 -6.82 15.18
C PRO A 347 -2.83 -5.83 14.92
N VAL A 348 -2.70 -5.06 13.83
CA VAL A 348 -3.70 -4.10 13.35
C VAL A 348 -3.99 -4.40 11.89
N GLU A 349 -5.20 -4.88 11.59
CA GLU A 349 -5.63 -5.12 10.22
C GLU A 349 -6.03 -3.80 9.55
N VAL A 350 -5.36 -3.47 8.46
CA VAL A 350 -5.56 -2.21 7.72
C VAL A 350 -5.90 -2.52 6.27
N PRO A 351 -7.00 -1.95 5.73
CA PRO A 351 -7.27 -2.06 4.31
C PRO A 351 -6.38 -1.10 3.52
N ILE A 352 -5.69 -1.62 2.51
CA ILE A 352 -4.84 -0.81 1.63
C ILE A 352 -5.73 0.03 0.71
N ARG A 353 -5.63 1.37 0.80
CA ARG A 353 -6.34 2.31 -0.11
C ARG A 353 -5.57 2.59 -1.40
N GLY A 354 -4.69 1.72 -1.78
CA GLY A 354 -3.95 1.68 -3.01
C GLY A 354 -4.12 0.33 -3.68
N GLY A 355 -3.23 0.01 -4.56
CA GLY A 355 -3.01 -1.31 -5.08
C GLY A 355 -1.52 -1.50 -5.15
N HIS A 356 -1.06 -2.65 -4.75
CA HIS A 356 0.19 -3.12 -5.30
C HIS A 356 -0.05 -3.26 -6.80
N ARG A 357 0.55 -2.41 -7.61
CA ARG A 357 0.48 -2.54 -9.08
C ARG A 357 1.04 -3.92 -9.43
N ARG A 358 0.14 -4.88 -9.74
CA ARG A 358 0.43 -6.26 -10.14
C ARG A 358 1.15 -7.18 -9.14
N GLY A 359 1.38 -6.76 -7.91
CA GLY A 359 2.08 -7.54 -6.89
C GLY A 359 1.20 -8.34 -5.94
N GLY A 360 -0.07 -8.59 -6.25
CA GLY A 360 -0.86 -9.58 -5.52
C GLY A 360 -0.22 -10.95 -5.68
N TRP A 361 0.66 -11.33 -4.76
CA TRP A 361 1.26 -12.66 -4.70
C TRP A 361 0.16 -13.66 -4.47
N ALA A 362 -0.43 -14.12 -5.60
CA ALA A 362 -1.49 -15.09 -5.60
C ALA A 362 -0.98 -16.40 -5.02
N ILE A 363 -1.73 -16.92 -4.07
CA ILE A 363 -1.67 -18.33 -3.69
C ILE A 363 -1.69 -19.16 -4.98
N ARG A 364 -0.67 -19.98 -5.16
CA ARG A 364 -0.47 -20.77 -6.36
C ARG A 364 -1.61 -21.76 -6.54
N HIS A 365 -2.61 -21.47 -7.35
CA HIS A 365 -3.48 -22.50 -7.91
C HIS A 365 -2.72 -23.26 -9.00
N ARG A 366 -2.25 -24.46 -8.67
CA ARG A 366 -1.90 -25.45 -9.70
C ARG A 366 -3.12 -25.65 -10.59
N ARG A 367 -3.17 -25.05 -11.78
CA ARG A 367 -3.99 -25.60 -12.85
C ARG A 367 -3.40 -26.95 -13.21
N ARG A 368 -3.94 -28.02 -12.63
CA ARG A 368 -3.72 -29.35 -13.14
C ARG A 368 -4.42 -29.45 -14.49
N GLY A 369 -3.65 -29.66 -15.53
CA GLY A 369 -4.16 -30.31 -16.73
C GLY A 369 -4.84 -31.61 -16.34
N HIS A 370 -5.93 -31.92 -17.00
CA HIS A 370 -6.84 -33.04 -16.83
C HIS A 370 -6.21 -34.28 -16.20
N GLY A 371 -6.73 -34.70 -15.05
CA GLY A 371 -6.47 -35.99 -14.44
C GLY A 371 -6.64 -35.98 -12.92
N ALA A 372 -7.81 -36.48 -12.50
CA ALA A 372 -8.17 -36.99 -11.18
C ALA A 372 -7.97 -36.12 -9.95
N ASP A 373 -9.08 -35.65 -9.42
CA ASP A 373 -9.30 -35.18 -8.05
C ASP A 373 -8.68 -36.13 -7.04
N ARG A 374 -7.63 -35.70 -6.36
CA ARG A 374 -7.27 -36.16 -5.04
C ARG A 374 -7.31 -34.97 -4.08
N PRO A 375 -8.10 -35.05 -2.99
CA PRO A 375 -8.06 -34.00 -1.97
C PRO A 375 -6.66 -33.95 -1.36
N LEU A 376 -6.20 -32.75 -1.09
CA LEU A 376 -5.00 -32.52 -0.27
C LEU A 376 -5.22 -33.21 1.08
N PRO A 377 -4.26 -33.97 1.64
CA PRO A 377 -4.40 -34.55 2.96
C PRO A 377 -4.59 -33.40 3.95
N GLY A 378 -5.76 -33.36 4.57
CA GLY A 378 -6.04 -32.56 5.73
C GLY A 378 -5.10 -32.99 6.86
N ASN A 379 -4.64 -32.00 7.64
CA ASN A 379 -3.84 -32.11 8.86
C ASN A 379 -2.32 -32.16 8.64
N SER A 380 -1.74 -30.97 8.44
CA SER A 380 -0.39 -30.71 8.96
C SER A 380 -0.52 -30.33 10.44
N PRO A 381 0.31 -30.87 11.33
CA PRO A 381 0.24 -30.52 12.75
C PRO A 381 0.54 -29.04 12.98
N PRO A 382 -0.09 -28.39 13.98
CA PRO A 382 0.16 -27.00 14.29
C PRO A 382 1.60 -26.81 14.77
N LEU A 383 2.22 -25.70 14.39
CA LEU A 383 3.50 -25.24 14.92
C LEU A 383 3.42 -24.76 16.39
N ILE A 384 2.30 -25.03 17.05
CA ILE A 384 2.07 -24.76 18.49
C ILE A 384 1.88 -26.09 19.20
N PRO A 385 2.48 -26.31 20.38
CA PRO A 385 2.28 -27.52 21.16
C PRO A 385 0.81 -27.77 21.45
N PRO A 386 0.32 -29.03 21.47
CA PRO A 386 -1.08 -29.33 21.74
C PRO A 386 -1.42 -28.97 23.20
N GLY A 387 -2.33 -28.04 23.40
CA GLY A 387 -2.82 -27.71 24.74
C GLY A 387 -3.67 -26.46 24.90
N GLN A 388 -3.78 -25.60 23.88
CA GLN A 388 -4.63 -24.40 24.00
C GLN A 388 -5.34 -24.11 22.66
N ASP A 389 -6.42 -24.86 22.43
CA ASP A 389 -7.43 -24.52 21.42
C ASP A 389 -8.61 -23.85 22.12
N PRO A 390 -8.90 -22.56 21.90
CA PRO A 390 -10.19 -22.00 22.26
C PRO A 390 -11.21 -22.43 21.21
N ALA A 391 -12.14 -23.27 21.62
CA ALA A 391 -13.21 -23.82 20.82
C ALA A 391 -14.03 -22.73 20.11
N TYR A 392 -13.95 -22.66 18.79
CA TYR A 392 -14.94 -22.00 17.94
C TYR A 392 -15.99 -23.02 17.51
N GLY A 393 -17.15 -22.98 18.19
CA GLY A 393 -18.33 -23.75 17.83
C GLY A 393 -18.97 -23.24 16.54
N HIS A 394 -18.83 -23.95 15.45
CA HIS A 394 -19.64 -23.77 14.26
C HIS A 394 -21.07 -24.24 14.52
N ARG A 395 -22.04 -23.32 14.63
CA ARG A 395 -23.46 -23.63 14.44
C ARG A 395 -23.76 -23.65 12.93
N ARG A 396 -24.04 -24.83 12.39
CA ARG A 396 -24.71 -24.99 11.09
C ARG A 396 -26.16 -24.57 11.22
N PRO A 397 -26.78 -23.89 10.23
CA PRO A 397 -28.21 -23.68 10.20
C PRO A 397 -28.91 -24.99 9.87
N GLY A 398 -29.73 -25.49 10.81
CA GLY A 398 -30.58 -26.63 10.61
C GLY A 398 -31.87 -26.20 9.94
N THR A 399 -32.33 -27.01 9.02
CA THR A 399 -33.60 -26.96 8.33
C THR A 399 -34.74 -27.20 9.31
N GLU A 400 -35.68 -26.23 9.44
CA GLU A 400 -36.91 -26.36 10.17
C GLU A 400 -37.91 -27.25 9.44
N ARG A 401 -38.48 -28.21 10.17
CA ARG A 401 -39.84 -28.76 9.94
C ARG A 401 -40.64 -28.68 11.23
N GLY A 402 -41.80 -28.15 11.08
CA GLY A 402 -42.75 -27.64 12.07
C GLY A 402 -43.25 -28.61 13.12
N GLY A 403 -43.92 -28.04 14.10
CA GLY A 403 -44.72 -28.73 15.12
C GLY A 403 -45.17 -27.77 16.22
N GLU A 404 -46.47 -27.47 16.25
CA GLU A 404 -47.21 -26.63 17.17
C GLU A 404 -47.18 -27.07 18.64
N ARG A 405 -47.27 -26.13 19.57
CA ARG A 405 -48.29 -25.85 20.61
C ARG A 405 -47.77 -25.37 21.97
N SER A 406 -48.32 -24.21 22.31
CA SER A 406 -48.92 -23.76 23.60
C SER A 406 -48.14 -23.67 24.90
N GLY A 407 -48.25 -22.48 25.51
CA GLY A 407 -48.43 -22.34 26.96
C GLY A 407 -47.46 -21.41 27.72
N GLY A 408 -47.80 -20.19 27.91
CA GLY A 408 -48.12 -19.50 29.15
C GLY A 408 -46.99 -19.18 30.13
N GLY A 409 -46.84 -17.89 30.49
CA GLY A 409 -46.36 -17.49 31.80
C GLY A 409 -45.27 -16.42 31.81
N ALA A 410 -45.63 -15.19 32.07
CA ALA A 410 -44.75 -14.06 32.41
C ALA A 410 -44.77 -13.81 33.96
N PRO A 411 -44.13 -12.72 34.47
CA PRO A 411 -42.85 -12.73 35.17
C PRO A 411 -42.99 -12.51 36.71
N PRO A 412 -42.03 -12.21 37.53
CA PRO A 412 -41.64 -10.82 37.83
C PRO A 412 -40.19 -10.52 38.31
N ALA A 413 -39.90 -9.32 38.15
CA ALA A 413 -39.08 -8.25 38.74
C ALA A 413 -38.29 -8.45 40.07
N GLY A 414 -37.21 -7.63 40.16
CA GLY A 414 -36.59 -7.13 41.39
C GLY A 414 -35.17 -7.62 41.56
N GLY A 415 -34.16 -6.84 41.87
CA GLY A 415 -33.96 -5.63 42.56
C GLY A 415 -32.49 -5.39 42.82
N ALA A 416 -32.15 -4.18 42.95
CA ALA A 416 -30.94 -3.44 43.32
C ALA A 416 -29.89 -4.06 44.29
N GLY A 417 -28.63 -3.58 44.14
CA GLY A 417 -27.63 -3.67 45.18
C GLY A 417 -26.27 -3.10 44.84
N VAL A 418 -26.09 -1.85 45.19
CA VAL A 418 -24.84 -1.08 45.27
C VAL A 418 -23.88 -1.68 46.31
N ARG A 419 -22.55 -1.67 46.09
CA ARG A 419 -21.56 -1.13 47.06
C ARG A 419 -20.11 -1.08 46.54
N ARG A 420 -19.48 -0.01 46.97
CA ARG A 420 -18.10 0.53 46.81
C ARG A 420 -17.04 -0.23 47.67
N GLY A 421 -15.78 0.01 47.29
CA GLY A 421 -14.57 -0.02 48.16
C GLY A 421 -13.43 -0.72 47.42
N GLY A 422 -12.31 -0.17 47.08
CA GLY A 422 -11.43 0.72 47.76
C GLY A 422 -10.15 -0.01 48.14
N GLY A 423 -8.96 0.42 47.64
CA GLY A 423 -7.72 0.01 48.30
C GLY A 423 -6.49 -0.13 47.40
N ALA A 424 -5.62 0.79 47.55
CA ALA A 424 -4.29 1.03 47.02
C ALA A 424 -3.23 -0.08 47.31
N GLY A 425 -2.15 -0.02 46.51
CA GLY A 425 -0.85 -0.62 46.88
C GLY A 425 0.11 -0.86 45.72
N ASP A 426 0.95 0.11 45.37
CA ASP A 426 2.28 -0.04 44.74
C ASP A 426 3.32 -0.50 45.79
N PRO A 427 4.58 -0.88 45.50
CA PRO A 427 5.45 -0.74 44.33
C PRO A 427 6.51 -1.89 44.14
N PRO A 428 7.72 -1.71 43.60
CA PRO A 428 8.17 -1.73 42.22
C PRO A 428 9.16 -2.88 41.94
N GLY A 429 9.18 -3.30 40.67
CA GLY A 429 10.23 -4.21 40.16
C GLY A 429 10.89 -3.64 38.92
N ARG A 430 12.12 -3.14 39.10
CA ARG A 430 13.03 -2.79 38.02
C ARG A 430 13.27 -3.98 37.11
N ARG A 431 12.98 -3.84 35.82
CA ARG A 431 13.61 -4.61 34.75
C ARG A 431 14.23 -3.63 33.77
N GLU A 432 15.51 -3.81 33.52
CA GLU A 432 16.32 -3.11 32.53
C GLU A 432 15.71 -3.33 31.15
N GLY A 433 15.28 -2.25 30.53
CA GLY A 433 14.75 -2.26 29.18
C GLY A 433 15.88 -2.34 28.17
N ARG A 434 15.85 -3.36 27.32
CA ARG A 434 16.56 -3.33 26.05
C ARG A 434 15.78 -2.37 25.14
N GLY A 435 16.45 -1.30 24.70
CA GLY A 435 15.87 -0.31 23.78
C GLY A 435 15.55 -0.96 22.44
N GLU A 436 14.29 -0.95 22.07
CA GLU A 436 13.85 -1.26 20.70
C GLU A 436 14.02 -0.02 19.84
N VAL A 437 14.59 -0.20 18.66
CA VAL A 437 14.69 0.83 17.62
C VAL A 437 13.54 0.62 16.65
N ARG A 438 12.78 1.66 16.37
CA ARG A 438 11.63 1.62 15.47
C ARG A 438 11.80 2.62 14.34
N CYS A 439 11.44 2.21 13.11
CA CYS A 439 11.36 3.10 11.95
C CYS A 439 10.03 3.84 11.96
N ALA A 440 10.08 5.16 11.80
CA ALA A 440 8.89 6.00 11.70
C ALA A 440 8.58 6.31 10.23
N LEU A 441 7.41 5.96 9.77
CA LEU A 441 6.88 6.38 8.47
C LEU A 441 5.67 7.30 8.67
N PRO A 442 5.59 8.47 8.01
CA PRO A 442 4.48 9.39 8.18
C PRO A 442 3.26 9.01 7.34
N ARG A 443 2.07 9.04 7.95
CA ARG A 443 0.78 8.99 7.25
C ARG A 443 0.36 10.37 6.76
N ARG A 444 -0.38 10.41 5.66
CA ARG A 444 -0.97 11.62 5.05
C ARG A 444 -1.87 12.38 6.03
N VAL A 445 -1.68 13.68 6.13
CA VAL A 445 -2.54 14.60 6.90
C VAL A 445 -3.52 15.32 5.98
N HIS A 446 -4.81 15.22 6.32
CA HIS A 446 -5.85 16.08 5.72
C HIS A 446 -5.90 17.45 6.40
N ARG A 447 -5.71 18.52 5.64
CA ARG A 447 -5.99 19.88 6.11
C ARG A 447 -7.49 20.19 5.98
N ARG A 448 -8.13 20.53 7.09
CA ARG A 448 -9.35 21.35 7.11
C ARG A 448 -8.90 22.81 7.16
N GLY A 449 -9.16 23.57 6.10
CA GLY A 449 -9.03 25.03 6.09
C GLY A 449 -10.41 25.67 6.14
N HIS A 450 -10.66 26.49 7.13
CA HIS A 450 -11.79 27.43 7.14
C HIS A 450 -11.37 28.76 6.49
N PRO A 451 -12.28 29.44 5.76
CA PRO A 451 -11.99 30.76 5.19
C PRO A 451 -12.28 31.88 6.19
N ALA A 452 -11.44 32.87 6.21
CA ALA A 452 -11.75 34.17 6.80
C ALA A 452 -11.43 35.29 5.80
N ASP A 453 -12.43 36.12 5.61
CA ASP A 453 -12.51 37.34 4.80
C ASP A 453 -11.37 38.31 5.04
N ILE A 454 -10.96 39.06 4.01
CA ILE A 454 -10.66 40.48 4.07
C ILE A 454 -10.79 41.11 2.66
N GLU A 455 -11.64 42.12 2.58
CA GLU A 455 -11.82 43.09 1.50
C GLU A 455 -10.64 44.07 1.39
N GLY A 456 -10.45 44.66 0.22
CA GLY A 456 -9.82 45.97 0.16
C GLY A 456 -9.09 46.39 -1.13
N HIS A 457 -9.82 46.98 -2.07
CA HIS A 457 -9.51 48.15 -2.93
C HIS A 457 -8.28 48.22 -3.85
N ALA A 458 -8.58 48.14 -5.13
CA ALA A 458 -8.46 49.15 -6.23
C ALA A 458 -7.16 49.96 -6.45
N ARG A 459 -6.63 49.92 -7.67
CA ARG A 459 -6.52 50.99 -8.71
C ARG A 459 -5.40 50.71 -9.71
N HIS A 460 -5.78 50.77 -11.01
CA HIS A 460 -4.90 50.98 -12.18
C HIS A 460 -4.29 52.40 -12.14
N PRO A 461 -3.29 52.80 -13.00
CA PRO A 461 -3.33 52.69 -14.45
C PRO A 461 -1.98 52.64 -15.24
N PHE A 462 -2.11 52.26 -16.55
CA PHE A 462 -1.42 52.70 -17.78
C PHE A 462 0.11 52.76 -17.96
N GLY A 463 0.55 52.13 -19.08
CA GLY A 463 1.33 52.80 -20.10
C GLY A 463 2.65 52.14 -20.55
N GLY A 464 2.75 51.75 -21.83
CA GLY A 464 3.93 52.04 -22.61
C GLY A 464 4.77 50.88 -23.17
N ASP A 465 4.57 50.58 -24.45
CA ASP A 465 5.51 50.27 -25.53
C ASP A 465 6.48 49.10 -25.49
N ALA A 466 6.30 48.26 -26.52
CA ALA A 466 7.27 47.29 -27.08
C ALA A 466 8.47 48.01 -27.75
N PRO A 467 9.60 47.29 -28.12
CA PRO A 467 9.59 46.34 -29.23
C PRO A 467 10.58 45.16 -29.19
N SER A 468 10.20 44.16 -30.01
CA SER A 468 11.02 43.29 -30.87
C SER A 468 12.16 42.42 -30.34
N GLY A 469 12.00 41.10 -30.59
CA GLY A 469 13.08 40.31 -31.15
C GLY A 469 13.53 39.08 -30.38
N LEU A 470 13.33 37.94 -31.07
CA LEU A 470 14.08 36.68 -30.97
C LEU A 470 13.44 35.50 -30.24
N THR A 471 13.02 34.60 -31.07
CA THR A 471 12.68 33.19 -30.91
C THR A 471 13.66 32.42 -30.01
N GLN A 472 13.12 31.78 -29.00
CA GLN A 472 13.64 30.51 -28.47
C GLN A 472 12.49 29.67 -27.94
N GLU A 473 12.31 28.51 -28.56
CA GLU A 473 11.46 27.43 -28.08
C GLU A 473 11.85 27.03 -26.66
N ARG A 474 10.94 27.19 -25.72
CA ARG A 474 11.01 26.55 -24.42
C ARG A 474 9.90 25.52 -24.31
N LYS A 475 10.29 24.27 -24.35
CA LYS A 475 9.46 23.15 -23.88
C LYS A 475 9.02 23.45 -22.45
N ARG A 476 7.72 23.64 -22.25
CA ARG A 476 7.11 23.73 -20.92
C ARG A 476 6.83 22.31 -20.43
N GLY A 477 7.72 21.76 -19.62
CA GLY A 477 7.42 20.71 -18.66
C GLY A 477 6.55 21.29 -17.55
N ARG A 478 5.36 20.76 -17.34
CA ARG A 478 4.49 21.15 -16.24
C ARG A 478 4.96 20.46 -14.98
N MET A 479 5.24 21.26 -13.96
CA MET A 479 5.38 20.82 -12.57
C MET A 479 4.02 20.30 -12.05
N TYR A 480 3.97 19.04 -11.71
CA TYR A 480 3.06 18.47 -10.73
C TYR A 480 3.94 17.70 -9.75
N GLY A 481 4.21 18.25 -8.58
CA GLY A 481 5.03 17.54 -7.61
C GLY A 481 5.48 18.28 -6.37
N SER A 482 4.83 19.39 -5.92
CA SER A 482 5.35 20.12 -4.78
C SER A 482 4.92 19.61 -3.40
N ASP A 483 3.87 18.76 -3.30
CA ASP A 483 3.36 18.30 -2.00
C ASP A 483 3.75 16.86 -1.67
N TYR A 484 3.98 16.01 -2.66
CA TYR A 484 4.45 14.63 -2.46
C TYR A 484 5.94 14.58 -2.06
N GLN A 485 6.76 15.44 -2.66
CA GLN A 485 8.19 15.52 -2.36
C GLN A 485 8.51 15.92 -0.91
N ARG A 486 7.60 16.64 -0.21
CA ARG A 486 7.83 17.02 1.19
C ARG A 486 7.59 15.88 2.18
N ASN A 487 6.75 14.92 1.83
CA ASN A 487 6.41 13.81 2.73
C ASN A 487 7.38 12.63 2.65
N GLN A 488 8.07 12.47 1.51
CA GLN A 488 9.00 11.36 1.31
C GLN A 488 10.45 11.65 1.80
N LEU A 489 10.82 12.93 1.97
CA LEU A 489 12.13 13.28 2.53
C LEU A 489 12.31 12.89 4.01
N ALA A 490 11.26 12.44 4.66
CA ALA A 490 11.21 12.10 6.07
C ALA A 490 10.90 10.62 6.37
N GLY A 491 10.63 9.82 5.35
CA GLY A 491 10.36 8.38 5.48
C GLY A 491 11.60 7.50 5.45
#